data_e7676d6dace8a9425576505478974a13
#
_entry.id   e7676d6dace8a9425576505478974a13
#
_cell.length_a   1.000
_cell.length_b   1.000
_cell.length_c   1.000
_cell.angle_alpha   90.00
_cell.angle_beta   90.00
_cell.angle_gamma   90.00
#
_symmetry.space_group_name_H-M   'P 1'
#
loop_
_entity.id
_entity.type
_entity.pdbx_description
1 polymer ?
#
loop_
_entity_poly.entity_id
_entity_poly.type
_entity_poly.pdbx_seq_one_letter_code
_entity_poly.pdbx_strand_id
1 'polypeptide(L)'
;MTKAEFLNLKSVRPAPDDLPRSLRNFIDYRKSGLSLNHIVGCPLDCGYCVRHLFENFSMKRPHLIVDDEIAVQELIGHWAFRAHTTPIQIFNRATDPFLPGVKTHLFKTLEALDRRGLSNPVLVITRWRIDPSDVEHIEALKNLRRP
;
A
#
# COMPACT_ATOMS: atom_id res chain seq x y z
N MET A 1 -9.42 -17.18 -8.65
CA MET A 1 -8.19 -16.86 -9.42
C MET A 1 -7.37 -18.13 -9.59
N THR A 2 -6.94 -18.43 -10.82
CA THR A 2 -6.04 -19.56 -11.09
C THR A 2 -4.61 -19.20 -10.74
N LYS A 3 -3.75 -20.24 -10.62
CA LYS A 3 -2.31 -20.03 -10.38
C LYS A 3 -1.67 -19.18 -11.49
N ALA A 4 -2.09 -19.40 -12.74
CA ALA A 4 -1.58 -18.63 -13.87
C ALA A 4 -1.99 -17.16 -13.82
N GLU A 5 -3.23 -16.86 -13.45
CA GLU A 5 -3.71 -15.49 -13.23
C GLU A 5 -2.94 -14.81 -12.09
N PHE A 6 -2.69 -15.53 -11.01
CA PHE A 6 -1.92 -15.03 -9.88
C PHE A 6 -0.49 -14.65 -10.29
N LEU A 7 0.19 -15.53 -11.03
CA LEU A 7 1.56 -15.30 -11.47
C LEU A 7 1.67 -14.21 -12.57
N ASN A 8 0.58 -13.99 -13.31
CA ASN A 8 0.52 -13.01 -14.40
C ASN A 8 -0.16 -11.71 -14.01
N LEU A 9 -0.32 -11.45 -12.73
CA LEU A 9 -0.92 -10.22 -12.22
C LEU A 9 -0.04 -9.02 -12.61
N LYS A 10 -0.41 -8.32 -13.68
CA LYS A 10 0.39 -7.22 -14.25
C LYS A 10 -0.12 -5.84 -13.88
N SER A 11 -1.40 -5.74 -13.55
CA SER A 11 -2.02 -4.44 -13.24
C SER A 11 -3.11 -4.59 -12.19
N VAL A 12 -3.32 -3.52 -11.46
CA VAL A 12 -4.38 -3.39 -10.47
C VAL A 12 -5.63 -2.84 -11.16
N ARG A 13 -6.80 -3.40 -10.83
CA ARG A 13 -8.08 -2.97 -11.41
C ARG A 13 -8.64 -1.79 -10.62
N PRO A 14 -9.47 -0.96 -11.26
CA PRO A 14 -10.25 0.03 -10.51
C PRO A 14 -11.16 -0.65 -9.49
N ALA A 15 -11.42 0.04 -8.39
CA ALA A 15 -12.31 -0.46 -7.34
C ALA A 15 -13.75 -0.52 -7.86
N PRO A 16 -14.54 -1.55 -7.49
CA PRO A 16 -15.96 -1.59 -7.81
C PRO A 16 -16.72 -0.40 -7.20
N ASP A 17 -17.72 0.11 -7.91
CA ASP A 17 -18.54 1.23 -7.42
C ASP A 17 -19.33 0.88 -6.15
N ASP A 18 -19.66 -0.40 -5.97
CA ASP A 18 -20.41 -0.91 -4.82
C ASP A 18 -19.53 -1.37 -3.65
N LEU A 19 -18.24 -1.05 -3.70
CA LEU A 19 -17.31 -1.42 -2.63
C LEU A 19 -17.78 -0.86 -1.29
N PRO A 20 -17.84 -1.68 -0.20
CA PRO A 20 -18.27 -1.21 1.11
C PRO A 20 -17.52 0.02 1.57
N ARG A 21 -18.23 0.93 2.23
CA ARG A 21 -17.66 2.21 2.70
C ARG A 21 -16.43 2.01 3.60
N SER A 22 -16.45 0.98 4.43
CA SER A 22 -15.32 0.63 5.30
C SER A 22 -14.04 0.32 4.52
N LEU A 23 -14.17 -0.24 3.32
CA LEU A 23 -13.02 -0.56 2.46
C LEU A 23 -12.61 0.64 1.60
N ARG A 24 -13.46 1.66 1.46
CA ARG A 24 -13.14 2.89 0.73
C ARG A 24 -12.34 3.88 1.58
N ASN A 25 -12.38 3.74 2.90
CA ASN A 25 -11.58 4.55 3.80
C ASN A 25 -10.16 3.99 3.82
N PHE A 26 -9.29 4.54 3.00
CA PHE A 26 -7.95 4.00 2.76
C PHE A 26 -6.88 4.58 3.69
N ILE A 27 -7.23 5.50 4.59
CA ILE A 27 -6.29 6.04 5.58
C ILE A 27 -6.83 5.74 6.98
N ASP A 28 -6.03 5.00 7.78
CA ASP A 28 -6.35 4.67 9.16
C ASP A 28 -5.40 5.38 10.11
N TYR A 29 -5.97 5.98 11.16
CA TYR A 29 -5.18 6.46 12.28
C TYR A 29 -4.91 5.33 13.26
N ARG A 30 -3.65 5.17 13.63
CA ARG A 30 -3.19 4.20 14.64
C ARG A 30 -2.25 4.90 15.61
N LYS A 31 -2.10 4.35 16.83
CA LYS A 31 -1.10 4.86 17.80
C LYS A 31 0.32 4.80 17.23
N SER A 32 0.58 3.83 16.37
CA SER A 32 1.88 3.63 15.70
C SER A 32 2.08 4.47 14.45
N GLY A 33 1.11 5.30 14.05
CA GLY A 33 1.20 6.15 12.87
C GLY A 33 -0.02 6.07 11.97
N LEU A 34 0.13 6.46 10.70
CA LEU A 34 -0.92 6.41 9.69
C LEU A 34 -0.71 5.21 8.76
N SER A 35 -1.82 4.55 8.43
CA SER A 35 -1.84 3.41 7.53
C SER A 35 -2.51 3.80 6.22
N LEU A 36 -1.79 3.69 5.09
CA LEU A 36 -2.26 4.03 3.75
C LEU A 36 -2.57 2.76 2.97
N ASN A 37 -3.84 2.54 2.64
CA ASN A 37 -4.33 1.32 2.00
C ASN A 37 -5.25 1.63 0.82
N HIS A 38 -4.74 2.33 -0.18
CA HIS A 38 -5.54 2.71 -1.36
C HIS A 38 -5.65 1.61 -2.42
N ILE A 39 -5.13 0.42 -2.13
CA ILE A 39 -5.36 -0.79 -2.92
C ILE A 39 -5.92 -1.85 -1.97
N VAL A 40 -7.05 -2.48 -2.35
CA VAL A 40 -7.68 -3.53 -1.58
C VAL A 40 -7.78 -4.81 -2.42
N GLY A 41 -7.59 -5.96 -1.76
CA GLY A 41 -7.64 -7.26 -2.41
C GLY A 41 -6.27 -7.91 -2.52
N CYS A 42 -6.22 -9.21 -2.24
CA CYS A 42 -4.98 -9.97 -2.24
C CYS A 42 -5.27 -11.43 -2.60
N PRO A 43 -4.54 -12.03 -3.54
CA PRO A 43 -4.75 -13.43 -3.92
C PRO A 43 -4.18 -14.44 -2.89
N LEU A 44 -3.39 -13.99 -1.92
CA LEU A 44 -2.77 -14.89 -0.93
C LEU A 44 -3.80 -15.42 0.08
N ASP A 45 -3.63 -16.66 0.51
CA ASP A 45 -4.52 -17.34 1.44
C ASP A 45 -3.88 -17.54 2.82
N CYS A 46 -3.28 -16.47 3.36
CA CYS A 46 -2.65 -16.53 4.68
C CYS A 46 -3.69 -16.67 5.79
N GLY A 47 -3.66 -17.75 6.54
CA GLY A 47 -4.62 -18.01 7.63
C GLY A 47 -4.55 -17.00 8.78
N TYR A 48 -3.38 -16.37 8.96
CA TYR A 48 -3.14 -15.36 9.98
C TYR A 48 -3.27 -13.93 9.45
N CYS A 49 -3.85 -13.76 8.25
CA CYS A 49 -3.93 -12.45 7.61
C CYS A 49 -4.88 -11.51 8.36
N VAL A 50 -4.44 -10.30 8.63
CA VAL A 50 -5.24 -9.25 9.28
C VAL A 50 -6.53 -8.93 8.52
N ARG A 51 -6.58 -9.22 7.22
CA ARG A 51 -7.76 -8.98 6.36
C ARG A 51 -9.01 -9.74 6.84
N HIS A 52 -8.85 -10.82 7.59
CA HIS A 52 -9.99 -11.50 8.23
C HIS A 52 -10.74 -10.58 9.20
N LEU A 53 -10.04 -9.66 9.84
CA LEU A 53 -10.62 -8.69 10.78
C LEU A 53 -11.31 -7.52 10.08
N PHE A 54 -10.96 -7.25 8.81
CA PHE A 54 -11.48 -6.13 8.04
C PHE A 54 -12.48 -6.54 6.96
N GLU A 55 -12.94 -7.80 7.00
CA GLU A 55 -13.97 -8.35 6.10
C GLU A 55 -13.63 -8.27 4.60
N ASN A 56 -12.35 -8.16 4.25
CA ASN A 56 -11.89 -8.08 2.87
C ASN A 56 -11.06 -9.28 2.41
N PHE A 57 -10.99 -10.34 3.21
CA PHE A 57 -10.20 -11.53 2.88
C PHE A 57 -10.70 -12.22 1.60
N SER A 58 -12.01 -12.17 1.32
CA SER A 58 -12.59 -12.75 0.11
C SER A 58 -12.22 -12.01 -1.17
N MET A 59 -11.73 -10.79 -1.08
CA MET A 59 -11.29 -10.01 -2.25
C MET A 59 -9.91 -10.51 -2.69
N LYS A 60 -9.89 -11.36 -3.72
CA LYS A 60 -8.66 -12.01 -4.19
C LYS A 60 -7.95 -11.28 -5.32
N ARG A 61 -8.53 -10.21 -5.85
CA ARG A 61 -7.90 -9.37 -6.88
C ARG A 61 -7.67 -7.97 -6.35
N PRO A 62 -6.46 -7.39 -6.53
CA PRO A 62 -6.21 -6.02 -6.11
C PRO A 62 -7.04 -5.01 -6.91
N HIS A 63 -7.61 -4.04 -6.19
CA HIS A 63 -8.39 -2.94 -6.76
C HIS A 63 -7.86 -1.61 -6.25
N LEU A 64 -7.66 -0.66 -7.16
CA LEU A 64 -7.19 0.68 -6.86
C LEU A 64 -8.37 1.58 -6.48
N ILE A 65 -8.40 2.08 -5.27
CA ILE A 65 -9.47 2.96 -4.78
C ILE A 65 -9.30 4.37 -5.33
N VAL A 66 -8.08 4.91 -5.23
CA VAL A 66 -7.72 6.23 -5.76
C VAL A 66 -6.32 6.16 -6.34
N ASP A 67 -5.98 7.12 -7.20
CA ASP A 67 -4.64 7.22 -7.75
C ASP A 67 -3.58 7.49 -6.66
N ASP A 68 -2.36 7.05 -6.90
CA ASP A 68 -1.26 7.13 -5.93
C ASP A 68 -0.97 8.57 -5.49
N GLU A 69 -1.00 9.53 -6.43
CA GLU A 69 -0.80 10.95 -6.10
C GLU A 69 -1.92 11.49 -5.22
N ILE A 70 -3.17 11.13 -5.51
CA ILE A 70 -4.33 11.54 -4.70
C ILE A 70 -4.21 10.93 -3.30
N ALA A 71 -3.83 9.66 -3.21
CA ALA A 71 -3.64 8.97 -1.93
C ALA A 71 -2.59 9.69 -1.08
N VAL A 72 -1.48 10.09 -1.67
CA VAL A 72 -0.42 10.83 -0.97
C VAL A 72 -0.88 12.22 -0.55
N GLN A 73 -1.61 12.92 -1.40
CA GLN A 73 -2.16 14.25 -1.06
C GLN A 73 -3.10 14.16 0.15
N GLU A 74 -3.98 13.16 0.18
CA GLU A 74 -4.91 12.96 1.28
C GLU A 74 -4.18 12.54 2.56
N LEU A 75 -3.14 11.73 2.45
CA LEU A 75 -2.31 11.35 3.59
C LEU A 75 -1.66 12.58 4.23
N ILE A 76 -1.05 13.44 3.43
CA ILE A 76 -0.38 14.65 3.89
C ILE A 76 -1.40 15.62 4.51
N GLY A 77 -2.61 15.69 3.95
CA GLY A 77 -3.69 16.52 4.47
C GLY A 77 -4.41 15.96 5.68
N HIS A 78 -4.08 14.75 6.13
CA HIS A 78 -4.74 14.12 7.26
C HIS A 78 -4.40 14.87 8.56
N TRP A 79 -5.41 15.03 9.45
CA TRP A 79 -5.25 15.79 10.69
C TRP A 79 -4.12 15.27 11.59
N ALA A 80 -3.81 13.97 11.53
CA ALA A 80 -2.77 13.36 12.36
C ALA A 80 -1.39 13.34 11.69
N PHE A 81 -1.29 13.82 10.44
CA PHE A 81 -0.01 13.79 9.72
C PHE A 81 0.91 14.91 10.20
N ARG A 82 2.15 14.55 10.49
CA ARG A 82 3.23 15.51 10.81
C ARG A 82 4.41 15.18 9.90
N ALA A 83 4.83 16.14 9.10
CA ALA A 83 5.97 15.98 8.18
C ALA A 83 7.22 15.54 8.95
N HIS A 84 7.95 14.61 8.41
CA HIS A 84 9.19 14.03 8.94
C HIS A 84 9.03 13.17 10.21
N THR A 85 7.87 13.19 10.85
CA THR A 85 7.69 12.58 12.18
C THR A 85 6.73 11.39 12.17
N THR A 86 5.54 11.53 11.57
CA THR A 86 4.51 10.48 11.59
C THR A 86 4.97 9.24 10.83
N PRO A 87 5.05 8.07 11.48
CA PRO A 87 5.30 6.82 10.77
C PRO A 87 4.18 6.49 9.79
N ILE A 88 4.54 5.97 8.63
CA ILE A 88 3.60 5.60 7.57
C ILE A 88 3.71 4.10 7.32
N GLN A 89 2.57 3.41 7.32
CA GLN A 89 2.48 2.01 6.93
C GLN A 89 1.73 1.93 5.59
N ILE A 90 2.28 1.23 4.61
CA ILE A 90 1.70 1.17 3.28
C ILE A 90 1.23 -0.26 3.00
N PHE A 91 -0.04 -0.42 2.59
CA PHE A 91 -0.67 -1.70 2.24
C PHE A 91 -0.55 -2.77 3.32
N ASN A 92 -0.64 -2.39 4.59
CA ASN A 92 -0.42 -3.31 5.70
C ASN A 92 -1.65 -4.13 6.11
N ARG A 93 -2.85 -3.81 5.58
CA ARG A 93 -4.09 -4.51 5.94
C ARG A 93 -4.99 -4.89 4.77
N ALA A 94 -4.69 -4.48 3.57
CA ALA A 94 -5.60 -4.61 2.43
C ALA A 94 -5.05 -5.44 1.28
N THR A 95 -3.74 -5.51 1.12
CA THR A 95 -3.08 -6.28 0.07
C THR A 95 -1.61 -6.49 0.44
N ASP A 96 -0.87 -7.25 -0.38
CA ASP A 96 0.58 -7.37 -0.23
C ASP A 96 1.27 -6.36 -1.15
N PRO A 97 2.16 -5.51 -0.61
CA PRO A 97 2.77 -4.43 -1.37
C PRO A 97 3.72 -4.87 -2.49
N PHE A 98 4.29 -6.08 -2.42
CA PHE A 98 5.26 -6.56 -3.43
C PHE A 98 4.66 -7.51 -4.46
N LEU A 99 3.34 -7.72 -4.46
CA LEU A 99 2.69 -8.47 -5.52
C LEU A 99 2.93 -7.83 -6.88
N PRO A 100 3.08 -8.63 -7.96
CA PRO A 100 3.13 -8.08 -9.31
C PRO A 100 1.92 -7.16 -9.57
N GLY A 101 2.17 -5.98 -10.14
CA GLY A 101 1.15 -4.94 -10.32
C GLY A 101 1.01 -4.02 -9.12
N VAL A 102 0.85 -4.54 -7.90
CA VAL A 102 0.79 -3.73 -6.67
C VAL A 102 2.13 -3.03 -6.41
N LYS A 103 3.23 -3.72 -6.63
CA LYS A 103 4.58 -3.19 -6.43
C LYS A 103 4.82 -1.87 -7.19
N THR A 104 4.31 -1.75 -8.38
CA THR A 104 4.41 -0.51 -9.17
C THR A 104 3.77 0.66 -8.43
N HIS A 105 2.60 0.44 -7.82
CA HIS A 105 1.91 1.46 -7.04
C HIS A 105 2.62 1.76 -5.72
N LEU A 106 3.22 0.76 -5.10
CA LEU A 106 4.06 0.97 -3.91
C LEU A 106 5.19 1.95 -4.23
N PHE A 107 5.93 1.71 -5.32
CA PHE A 107 7.05 2.58 -5.69
C PHE A 107 6.59 3.96 -6.12
N LYS A 108 5.48 4.09 -6.85
CA LYS A 108 4.91 5.40 -7.18
C LYS A 108 4.53 6.19 -5.92
N THR A 109 3.98 5.52 -4.92
CA THR A 109 3.62 6.13 -3.64
C THR A 109 4.88 6.60 -2.90
N LEU A 110 5.89 5.75 -2.80
CA LEU A 110 7.17 6.11 -2.17
C LEU A 110 7.85 7.27 -2.88
N GLU A 111 7.87 7.27 -4.21
CA GLU A 111 8.44 8.35 -5.01
C GLU A 111 7.68 9.66 -4.81
N ALA A 112 6.35 9.60 -4.72
CA ALA A 112 5.53 10.78 -4.48
C ALA A 112 5.83 11.42 -3.12
N LEU A 113 6.01 10.59 -2.08
CA LEU A 113 6.43 11.07 -0.76
C LEU A 113 7.85 11.64 -0.81
N ASP A 114 8.74 10.97 -1.49
CA ASP A 114 10.16 11.36 -1.59
C ASP A 114 10.33 12.71 -2.32
N ARG A 115 9.58 12.91 -3.41
CA ARG A 115 9.61 14.18 -4.17
C ARG A 115 9.16 15.37 -3.35
N ARG A 116 8.35 15.15 -2.33
CA ARG A 116 7.88 16.20 -1.42
C ARG A 116 8.90 16.52 -0.31
N GLY A 117 10.06 15.88 -0.34
CA GLY A 117 11.11 16.11 0.65
C GLY A 117 10.81 15.52 2.01
N LEU A 118 9.86 14.60 2.10
CA LEU A 118 9.47 13.98 3.36
C LEU A 118 10.47 12.91 3.78
N SER A 119 10.81 12.89 5.07
CA SER A 119 11.71 11.90 5.67
C SER A 119 11.00 11.01 6.69
N ASN A 120 9.69 10.91 6.59
CA ASN A 120 8.88 10.10 7.50
C ASN A 120 9.32 8.63 7.48
N PRO A 121 9.37 7.95 8.63
CA PRO A 121 9.61 6.50 8.65
C PRO A 121 8.49 5.77 7.91
N VAL A 122 8.86 4.82 7.04
CA VAL A 122 7.90 4.03 6.28
C VAL A 122 8.11 2.55 6.61
N LEU A 123 7.01 1.88 6.96
CA LEU A 123 6.99 0.44 7.20
C LEU A 123 6.21 -0.26 6.09
N VAL A 124 6.84 -1.25 5.48
CA VAL A 124 6.23 -2.10 4.46
C VAL A 124 6.41 -3.55 4.88
N ILE A 125 5.31 -4.29 4.98
CA ILE A 125 5.32 -5.71 5.37
C ILE A 125 4.85 -6.53 4.17
N THR A 126 5.63 -7.54 3.79
CA THR A 126 5.29 -8.38 2.64
C THR A 126 5.48 -9.86 2.92
N ARG A 127 4.66 -10.69 2.25
CA ARG A 127 4.80 -12.14 2.17
C ARG A 127 5.37 -12.56 0.80
N TRP A 128 5.49 -11.61 -0.11
CA TRP A 128 5.99 -11.86 -1.45
C TRP A 128 7.50 -11.69 -1.51
N ARG A 129 8.11 -12.22 -2.57
CA ARG A 129 9.54 -12.11 -2.78
C ARG A 129 9.96 -10.67 -3.10
N ILE A 130 11.03 -10.23 -2.47
CA ILE A 130 11.69 -8.96 -2.78
C ILE A 130 12.89 -9.26 -3.67
N ASP A 131 12.97 -8.64 -4.84
CA ASP A 131 14.07 -8.81 -5.77
C ASP A 131 15.19 -7.79 -5.49
N PRO A 132 16.45 -8.07 -5.88
CA PRO A 132 17.53 -7.10 -5.72
C PRO A 132 17.25 -5.75 -6.37
N SER A 133 16.56 -5.74 -7.52
CA SER A 133 16.15 -4.49 -8.19
C SER A 133 15.19 -3.65 -7.35
N ASP A 134 14.35 -4.29 -6.52
CA ASP A 134 13.45 -3.59 -5.61
C ASP A 134 14.24 -2.85 -4.52
N VAL A 135 15.27 -3.49 -3.99
CA VAL A 135 16.17 -2.89 -2.99
C VAL A 135 16.90 -1.69 -3.60
N GLU A 136 17.40 -1.82 -4.82
CA GLU A 136 18.05 -0.73 -5.53
C GLU A 136 17.10 0.46 -5.72
N HIS A 137 15.85 0.20 -6.06
CA HIS A 137 14.83 1.23 -6.23
C HIS A 137 14.59 1.99 -4.91
N ILE A 138 14.49 1.26 -3.81
CA ILE A 138 14.30 1.87 -2.48
C ILE A 138 15.53 2.67 -2.09
N GLU A 139 16.71 2.17 -2.35
CA GLU A 139 17.97 2.86 -2.05
C GLU A 139 18.18 4.12 -2.89
N ALA A 140 17.54 4.23 -4.03
CA ALA A 140 17.60 5.42 -4.88
C ALA A 140 16.75 6.59 -4.33
N LEU A 141 15.86 6.35 -3.38
CA LEU A 141 15.08 7.41 -2.74
C LEU A 141 16.01 8.32 -1.93
N LYS A 142 15.79 9.64 -2.02
CA LYS A 142 16.71 10.63 -1.47
C LYS A 142 16.36 11.07 -0.05
N ASN A 143 15.08 11.18 0.25
CA ASN A 143 14.58 11.79 1.48
C ASN A 143 14.05 10.76 2.48
N LEU A 144 13.25 9.80 2.04
CA LEU A 144 12.66 8.78 2.92
C LEU A 144 13.70 7.89 3.64
N ARG A 145 14.90 7.77 3.10
CA ARG A 145 16.00 6.99 3.71
C ARG A 145 16.69 7.67 4.87
N ARG A 146 16.55 8.98 4.99
CA ARG A 146 17.31 9.71 5.99
C ARG A 146 16.79 9.39 7.39
N PRO A 147 17.67 9.01 8.29
CA PRO A 147 17.28 8.78 9.68
C PRO A 147 16.85 10.09 10.36
#